data_659cece5bebfe123c00e29523abc28d0
#
_entry.id   659cece5bebfe123c00e29523abc28d0
#
_cell.length_a   1.000
_cell.length_b   1.000
_cell.length_c   1.000
_cell.angle_alpha   90.00
_cell.angle_beta   90.00
_cell.angle_gamma   90.00
#
_symmetry.space_group_name_H-M   'P 1'
#
loop_
_entity.id
_entity.type
_entity.pdbx_description
1 polymer ?
#
loop_
_entity_poly.entity_id
_entity_poly.type
_entity_poly.pdbx_seq_one_letter_code
_entity_poly.pdbx_strand_id
1 'polypeptide(L)'
;EPSQAQTWTAEERGILRSLWIGSLPPLTADPSNRVADNAKAAKLGHKLFFDKRFSGNKEIACSSCHQPEKGFADGLPLAQGMGAVPRHAPTIIGTAYSPWFFWDGRKDSQWSQALGPMESPVEHGGTRTQLTKILFSDPDYSKSYGEIFGTLPDTTDESRFPNIAAPIDVPLSRAAWDAMKTADRKIVSRIYSNIGKAIAAYERLIIPGPSRFDGYVEAVLNGDQAVQKRLFNDDEIGGLSLFIGKGNCTQCHNGPLLTNNDFHNTGLTPRTDAPGNVGRAAGIKSVRKDEFNCLGQFSDAEDAVCGELKFAKVSGIELIGSFKTPTLRNLGKTAPYMHEGQLSTLSAVVEFYNRAPKAKIGHSELKPLRLTKTELVRLERFLMTLDGPLIGPQALMSPPR
;
A
#
# COMPACT_ATOMS: atom_id res chain seq x y z
N GLU A 1 4.20 -10.38 43.85
CA GLU A 1 5.43 -11.12 43.50
C GLU A 1 6.07 -10.47 42.28
N PRO A 2 7.40 -10.25 42.25
CA PRO A 2 8.04 -9.72 41.06
C PRO A 2 7.87 -10.72 39.93
N SER A 3 7.28 -10.26 38.82
CA SER A 3 7.15 -11.03 37.57
C SER A 3 8.50 -11.64 37.18
N GLN A 4 8.53 -12.96 37.05
CA GLN A 4 9.72 -13.63 36.47
C GLN A 4 9.89 -13.12 35.04
N ALA A 5 11.08 -12.60 34.72
CA ALA A 5 11.38 -12.19 33.36
C ALA A 5 11.12 -13.35 32.41
N GLN A 6 10.26 -13.13 31.42
CA GLN A 6 10.00 -14.13 30.36
C GLN A 6 11.33 -14.53 29.73
N THR A 7 11.65 -15.80 29.77
CA THR A 7 12.85 -16.33 29.11
C THR A 7 12.47 -16.86 27.75
N TRP A 8 12.84 -16.12 26.69
CA TRP A 8 12.64 -16.57 25.31
C TRP A 8 13.64 -17.69 24.97
N THR A 9 13.15 -18.77 24.40
CA THR A 9 13.98 -19.85 23.86
C THR A 9 14.86 -19.36 22.70
N ALA A 10 15.85 -20.14 22.28
CA ALA A 10 16.68 -19.80 21.12
C ALA A 10 15.84 -19.71 19.82
N GLU A 11 14.85 -20.58 19.66
CA GLU A 11 13.92 -20.58 18.52
C GLU A 11 13.06 -19.30 18.51
N GLU A 12 12.40 -18.97 19.64
CA GLU A 12 11.61 -17.75 19.77
C GLU A 12 12.43 -16.49 19.53
N ARG A 13 13.67 -16.42 20.03
CA ARG A 13 14.60 -15.32 19.76
C ARG A 13 14.92 -15.20 18.26
N GLY A 14 15.01 -16.34 17.55
CA GLY A 14 15.14 -16.36 16.10
C GLY A 14 13.92 -15.76 15.40
N ILE A 15 12.71 -16.10 15.84
CA ILE A 15 11.46 -15.53 15.33
C ILE A 15 11.42 -14.01 15.63
N LEU A 16 11.68 -13.60 16.88
CA LEU A 16 11.71 -12.19 17.27
C LEU A 16 12.68 -11.39 16.40
N ARG A 17 13.88 -11.91 16.16
CA ARG A 17 14.86 -11.29 15.26
C ARG A 17 14.32 -11.11 13.84
N SER A 18 13.59 -12.09 13.32
CA SER A 18 13.01 -12.00 11.97
C SER A 18 11.91 -10.95 11.86
N LEU A 19 11.18 -10.64 12.95
CA LEU A 19 10.12 -9.65 13.01
C LEU A 19 10.64 -8.22 13.31
N TRP A 20 11.87 -8.09 13.78
CA TRP A 20 12.49 -6.85 14.20
C TRP A 20 12.80 -5.94 13.00
N ILE A 21 12.46 -4.66 13.10
CA ILE A 21 12.70 -3.69 12.01
C ILE A 21 14.19 -3.56 11.66
N GLY A 22 15.10 -3.80 12.63
CA GLY A 22 16.54 -3.81 12.39
C GLY A 22 17.02 -4.95 11.45
N SER A 23 16.17 -5.93 11.17
CA SER A 23 16.40 -6.97 10.15
C SER A 23 15.86 -6.59 8.77
N LEU A 24 15.27 -5.39 8.60
CA LEU A 24 14.79 -4.95 7.30
C LEU A 24 15.99 -4.73 6.36
N PRO A 25 16.03 -5.41 5.21
CA PRO A 25 17.13 -5.22 4.26
C PRO A 25 17.09 -3.79 3.67
N PRO A 26 18.23 -3.29 3.19
CA PRO A 26 18.23 -2.05 2.41
C PRO A 26 17.23 -2.13 1.25
N LEU A 27 16.58 -1.01 0.96
CA LEU A 27 15.63 -0.94 -0.13
C LEU A 27 16.36 -1.18 -1.46
N THR A 28 15.90 -2.17 -2.22
CA THR A 28 16.47 -2.48 -3.55
C THR A 28 15.98 -1.48 -4.60
N ALA A 29 16.78 -1.29 -5.65
CA ALA A 29 16.36 -0.50 -6.80
C ALA A 29 15.07 -1.07 -7.41
N ASP A 30 14.19 -0.20 -7.90
CA ASP A 30 13.02 -0.61 -8.69
C ASP A 30 13.41 -0.64 -10.17
N PRO A 31 13.57 -1.82 -10.79
CA PRO A 31 13.99 -1.90 -12.19
C PRO A 31 12.96 -1.32 -13.15
N SER A 32 11.69 -1.27 -12.77
CA SER A 32 10.61 -0.74 -13.60
C SER A 32 10.49 0.79 -13.56
N ASN A 33 11.24 1.44 -12.65
CA ASN A 33 11.25 2.88 -12.46
C ASN A 33 12.68 3.42 -12.29
N ARG A 34 13.32 3.84 -13.38
CA ARG A 34 14.70 4.36 -13.38
C ARG A 34 14.92 5.60 -12.50
N VAL A 35 13.84 6.28 -12.07
CA VAL A 35 13.91 7.47 -11.21
C VAL A 35 13.44 7.20 -9.78
N ALA A 36 13.24 5.94 -9.41
CA ALA A 36 12.73 5.54 -8.11
C ALA A 36 13.51 6.14 -6.93
N ASP A 37 14.83 6.24 -7.04
CA ASP A 37 15.72 6.77 -5.99
C ASP A 37 16.26 8.17 -6.32
N ASN A 38 15.65 8.87 -7.30
CA ASN A 38 16.05 10.22 -7.69
C ASN A 38 15.40 11.28 -6.79
N ALA A 39 16.21 12.04 -6.06
CA ALA A 39 15.72 13.07 -5.14
C ALA A 39 14.88 14.19 -5.80
N LYS A 40 15.16 14.54 -7.07
CA LYS A 40 14.35 15.51 -7.82
C LYS A 40 12.98 14.92 -8.17
N ALA A 41 12.97 13.63 -8.58
CA ALA A 41 11.71 12.92 -8.85
C ALA A 41 10.87 12.79 -7.58
N ALA A 42 11.47 12.49 -6.43
CA ALA A 42 10.77 12.45 -5.15
C ALA A 42 10.16 13.79 -4.77
N LYS A 43 10.86 14.91 -5.00
CA LYS A 43 10.30 16.26 -4.78
C LYS A 43 9.13 16.58 -5.72
N LEU A 44 9.24 16.20 -6.99
CA LEU A 44 8.14 16.33 -7.95
C LEU A 44 6.95 15.46 -7.51
N GLY A 45 7.19 14.20 -7.15
CA GLY A 45 6.17 13.27 -6.67
C GLY A 45 5.46 13.76 -5.41
N HIS A 46 6.20 14.36 -4.47
CA HIS A 46 5.65 14.99 -3.29
C HIS A 46 4.66 16.13 -3.65
N LYS A 47 5.02 17.03 -4.57
CA LYS A 47 4.10 18.08 -5.04
C LYS A 47 2.85 17.46 -5.67
N LEU A 48 3.00 16.47 -6.55
CA LEU A 48 1.90 15.80 -7.23
C LEU A 48 0.96 15.07 -6.25
N PHE A 49 1.50 14.46 -5.19
CA PHE A 49 0.73 13.72 -4.19
C PHE A 49 -0.23 14.61 -3.39
N PHE A 50 0.08 15.90 -3.21
CA PHE A 50 -0.74 16.85 -2.46
C PHE A 50 -1.55 17.79 -3.36
N ASP A 51 -1.35 17.80 -4.68
CA ASP A 51 -1.98 18.75 -5.58
C ASP A 51 -3.35 18.27 -6.06
N LYS A 52 -4.39 18.95 -5.58
CA LYS A 52 -5.78 18.66 -5.92
C LYS A 52 -6.16 18.96 -7.38
N ARG A 53 -5.38 19.80 -8.08
CA ARG A 53 -5.63 20.16 -9.50
C ARG A 53 -5.60 18.94 -10.42
N PHE A 54 -4.96 17.86 -9.98
CA PHE A 54 -4.85 16.58 -10.71
C PHE A 54 -6.11 15.70 -10.59
N SER A 55 -7.20 16.19 -10.01
CA SER A 55 -8.52 15.54 -10.05
C SER A 55 -9.50 16.27 -10.98
N GLY A 56 -10.55 15.56 -11.41
CA GLY A 56 -11.56 16.10 -12.32
C GLY A 56 -12.32 17.32 -11.75
N ASN A 57 -12.60 17.30 -10.43
CA ASN A 57 -13.24 18.41 -9.71
C ASN A 57 -12.24 19.38 -9.06
N LYS A 58 -10.94 19.11 -9.10
CA LYS A 58 -9.87 19.88 -8.45
C LYS A 58 -9.95 19.95 -6.92
N GLU A 59 -10.58 18.97 -6.30
CA GLU A 59 -10.78 18.92 -4.85
C GLU A 59 -10.11 17.70 -4.19
N ILE A 60 -9.71 16.69 -4.97
CA ILE A 60 -9.13 15.43 -4.51
C ILE A 60 -7.65 15.36 -4.88
N ALA A 61 -6.82 14.90 -3.94
CA ALA A 61 -5.42 14.55 -4.15
C ALA A 61 -5.14 13.18 -3.51
N CYS A 62 -3.98 12.57 -3.75
CA CYS A 62 -3.59 11.33 -3.09
C CYS A 62 -3.66 11.48 -1.56
N SER A 63 -3.24 12.64 -1.03
CA SER A 63 -3.32 12.99 0.38
C SER A 63 -4.75 13.13 0.94
N SER A 64 -5.78 13.14 0.12
CA SER A 64 -7.18 13.15 0.61
C SER A 64 -7.54 11.79 1.24
N CYS A 65 -7.01 10.69 0.69
CA CYS A 65 -7.21 9.34 1.21
C CYS A 65 -5.98 8.81 1.98
N HIS A 66 -4.78 9.34 1.72
CA HIS A 66 -3.54 8.95 2.38
C HIS A 66 -3.01 10.11 3.24
N GLN A 67 -3.68 10.34 4.39
CA GLN A 67 -3.43 11.45 5.30
C GLN A 67 -2.24 11.14 6.22
N PRO A 68 -1.15 11.93 6.21
CA PRO A 68 0.06 11.64 7.01
C PRO A 68 -0.23 11.48 8.51
N GLU A 69 -1.10 12.32 9.06
CA GLU A 69 -1.48 12.31 10.47
C GLU A 69 -2.29 11.07 10.88
N LYS A 70 -2.88 10.34 9.93
CA LYS A 70 -3.62 9.09 10.12
C LYS A 70 -2.84 7.86 9.65
N GLY A 71 -1.51 7.93 9.68
CA GLY A 71 -0.68 6.82 9.20
C GLY A 71 -0.85 6.55 7.69
N PHE A 72 -1.11 7.60 6.91
CA PHE A 72 -1.39 7.52 5.47
C PHE A 72 -2.59 6.62 5.10
N ALA A 73 -3.61 6.61 5.96
CA ALA A 73 -4.97 6.14 5.69
C ALA A 73 -5.94 7.33 5.81
N ASP A 74 -7.25 7.13 5.65
CA ASP A 74 -8.26 8.21 5.80
C ASP A 74 -9.16 8.06 7.03
N GLY A 75 -9.15 6.89 7.68
CA GLY A 75 -9.98 6.58 8.83
C GLY A 75 -11.44 6.25 8.47
N LEU A 76 -11.73 6.03 7.19
CA LEU A 76 -13.06 5.68 6.70
C LEU A 76 -13.16 4.19 6.34
N PRO A 77 -14.31 3.52 6.57
CA PRO A 77 -14.49 2.13 6.13
C PRO A 77 -14.30 1.95 4.62
N LEU A 78 -14.89 2.85 3.86
CA LEU A 78 -14.73 2.96 2.40
C LEU A 78 -14.23 4.36 2.09
N ALA A 79 -13.12 4.45 1.36
CA ALA A 79 -12.51 5.73 1.03
C ALA A 79 -13.47 6.63 0.21
N GLN A 80 -13.29 7.94 0.34
CA GLN A 80 -14.11 8.95 -0.33
C GLN A 80 -13.22 9.78 -1.27
N GLY A 81 -13.43 9.57 -2.55
CA GLY A 81 -12.91 10.43 -3.61
C GLY A 81 -14.02 11.33 -4.18
N MET A 82 -14.13 11.41 -5.51
CA MET A 82 -15.28 12.02 -6.17
C MET A 82 -16.58 11.26 -5.92
N GLY A 83 -16.46 10.00 -5.53
CA GLY A 83 -17.54 9.13 -5.09
C GLY A 83 -17.05 8.14 -4.03
N ALA A 84 -17.92 7.23 -3.62
CA ALA A 84 -17.57 6.17 -2.68
C ALA A 84 -16.67 5.14 -3.37
N VAL A 85 -15.47 4.91 -2.81
CA VAL A 85 -14.55 3.87 -3.27
C VAL A 85 -14.91 2.54 -2.60
N PRO A 86 -14.95 1.41 -3.31
CA PRO A 86 -15.41 0.13 -2.76
C PRO A 86 -14.39 -0.54 -1.83
N ARG A 87 -13.39 0.18 -1.33
CA ARG A 87 -12.33 -0.33 -0.47
C ARG A 87 -11.89 0.71 0.56
N HIS A 88 -11.43 0.20 1.69
CA HIS A 88 -10.69 0.98 2.68
C HIS A 88 -9.35 1.46 2.09
N ALA A 89 -8.95 2.71 2.36
CA ALA A 89 -7.66 3.25 1.97
C ALA A 89 -6.53 2.62 2.83
N PRO A 90 -5.71 1.70 2.30
CA PRO A 90 -4.62 1.12 3.08
C PRO A 90 -3.51 2.14 3.29
N THR A 91 -2.74 1.98 4.35
CA THR A 91 -1.51 2.76 4.53
C THR A 91 -0.54 2.54 3.37
N ILE A 92 0.21 3.60 3.02
CA ILE A 92 1.34 3.51 2.08
C ILE A 92 2.70 3.42 2.78
N ILE A 93 2.73 3.32 4.13
CA ILE A 93 3.97 3.16 4.90
C ILE A 93 4.64 1.84 4.53
N GLY A 94 5.91 1.90 4.11
CA GLY A 94 6.71 0.73 3.79
C GLY A 94 6.33 0.00 2.48
N THR A 95 5.45 0.58 1.66
CA THR A 95 5.00 -0.06 0.41
C THR A 95 6.11 -0.23 -0.63
N ALA A 96 7.24 0.46 -0.48
CA ALA A 96 8.42 0.26 -1.32
C ALA A 96 8.98 -1.19 -1.28
N TYR A 97 8.64 -1.95 -0.25
CA TYR A 97 9.02 -3.36 -0.10
C TYR A 97 7.93 -4.33 -0.59
N SER A 98 6.80 -3.84 -1.08
CA SER A 98 5.70 -4.69 -1.53
C SER A 98 5.83 -5.02 -3.02
N PRO A 99 5.71 -6.30 -3.42
CA PRO A 99 5.68 -6.69 -4.83
C PRO A 99 4.31 -6.50 -5.47
N TRP A 100 3.26 -6.28 -4.66
CA TRP A 100 1.89 -6.17 -5.12
C TRP A 100 1.17 -5.01 -4.44
N PHE A 101 0.31 -4.32 -5.18
CA PHE A 101 -0.40 -3.12 -4.73
C PHE A 101 -1.91 -3.26 -4.88
N PHE A 102 -2.65 -2.48 -4.11
CA PHE A 102 -4.05 -2.65 -3.78
C PHE A 102 -4.31 -3.95 -2.99
N TRP A 103 -5.49 -4.07 -2.41
CA TRP A 103 -5.88 -5.23 -1.61
C TRP A 103 -5.90 -6.53 -2.41
N ASP A 104 -6.22 -6.45 -3.71
CA ASP A 104 -6.34 -7.59 -4.63
C ASP A 104 -5.08 -7.81 -5.49
N GLY A 105 -4.06 -6.97 -5.33
CA GLY A 105 -2.81 -7.08 -6.07
C GLY A 105 -2.95 -6.82 -7.58
N ARG A 106 -3.87 -5.94 -7.98
CA ARG A 106 -4.10 -5.58 -9.39
C ARG A 106 -3.05 -4.66 -10.00
N LYS A 107 -1.99 -4.35 -9.25
CA LYS A 107 -0.80 -3.61 -9.70
C LYS A 107 0.46 -4.26 -9.13
N ASP A 108 1.57 -4.18 -9.86
CA ASP A 108 2.85 -4.83 -9.57
C ASP A 108 4.00 -3.86 -9.26
N SER A 109 3.71 -2.57 -9.17
CA SER A 109 4.68 -1.52 -8.83
C SER A 109 4.00 -0.30 -8.22
N GLN A 110 4.73 0.48 -7.38
CA GLN A 110 4.20 1.72 -6.80
C GLN A 110 3.79 2.70 -7.90
N TRP A 111 4.62 2.87 -8.94
CA TRP A 111 4.31 3.82 -10.01
C TRP A 111 3.07 3.44 -10.81
N SER A 112 2.86 2.17 -11.07
CA SER A 112 1.64 1.69 -11.72
C SER A 112 0.41 1.86 -10.82
N GLN A 113 0.56 1.62 -9.51
CA GLN A 113 -0.50 1.82 -8.53
C GLN A 113 -0.94 3.29 -8.48
N ALA A 114 0.00 4.24 -8.40
CA ALA A 114 -0.29 5.66 -8.31
C ALA A 114 -1.15 6.20 -9.48
N LEU A 115 -1.08 5.56 -10.65
CA LEU A 115 -1.86 5.92 -11.83
C LEU A 115 -3.34 5.51 -11.71
N GLY A 116 -3.63 4.38 -11.05
CA GLY A 116 -4.99 3.84 -10.97
C GLY A 116 -6.03 4.84 -10.45
N PRO A 117 -5.85 5.44 -9.26
CA PRO A 117 -6.76 6.42 -8.69
C PRO A 117 -6.96 7.67 -9.55
N MET A 118 -5.92 8.12 -10.27
CA MET A 118 -5.96 9.37 -11.03
C MET A 118 -7.00 9.34 -12.16
N GLU A 119 -7.22 8.19 -12.81
CA GLU A 119 -8.22 8.00 -13.87
C GLU A 119 -9.52 7.36 -13.37
N SER A 120 -9.57 6.87 -12.12
CA SER A 120 -10.77 6.27 -11.55
C SER A 120 -11.87 7.32 -11.36
N PRO A 121 -13.07 7.16 -11.96
CA PRO A 121 -14.15 8.14 -11.86
C PRO A 121 -14.67 8.37 -10.44
N VAL A 122 -14.50 7.41 -9.55
CA VAL A 122 -14.91 7.52 -8.13
C VAL A 122 -13.78 7.97 -7.21
N GLU A 123 -12.54 8.01 -7.68
CA GLU A 123 -11.38 8.48 -6.91
C GLU A 123 -11.00 9.89 -7.34
N HIS A 124 -10.09 10.09 -8.29
CA HIS A 124 -9.72 11.43 -8.76
C HIS A 124 -10.54 11.90 -9.99
N GLY A 125 -10.99 11.00 -10.85
CA GLY A 125 -11.78 11.33 -12.04
C GLY A 125 -11.06 12.22 -13.05
N GLY A 126 -9.71 12.22 -13.05
CA GLY A 126 -8.89 12.96 -14.00
C GLY A 126 -8.77 12.27 -15.35
N THR A 127 -8.16 12.96 -16.31
CA THR A 127 -7.86 12.39 -17.63
C THR A 127 -6.41 12.64 -18.01
N ARG A 128 -5.81 11.74 -18.79
CA ARG A 128 -4.37 11.83 -19.15
C ARG A 128 -3.99 13.15 -19.80
N THR A 129 -4.82 13.66 -20.70
CA THR A 129 -4.53 14.95 -21.36
C THR A 129 -4.68 16.13 -20.41
N GLN A 130 -5.68 16.14 -19.50
CA GLN A 130 -5.81 17.16 -18.46
C GLN A 130 -4.54 17.20 -17.60
N LEU A 131 -4.06 16.06 -17.11
CA LEU A 131 -2.87 15.97 -16.27
C LEU A 131 -1.61 16.46 -17.02
N THR A 132 -1.48 16.08 -18.29
CA THR A 132 -0.39 16.55 -19.16
C THR A 132 -0.42 18.08 -19.33
N LYS A 133 -1.60 18.66 -19.56
CA LYS A 133 -1.78 20.11 -19.71
C LYS A 133 -1.44 20.87 -18.42
N ILE A 134 -1.79 20.34 -17.24
CA ILE A 134 -1.42 20.95 -15.97
C ILE A 134 0.11 21.01 -15.83
N LEU A 135 0.81 19.90 -16.14
CA LEU A 135 2.28 19.87 -16.09
C LEU A 135 2.92 20.87 -17.08
N PHE A 136 2.36 21.01 -18.27
CA PHE A 136 2.89 21.93 -19.29
C PHE A 136 2.64 23.40 -18.93
N SER A 137 1.43 23.73 -18.47
CA SER A 137 1.02 25.13 -18.22
C SER A 137 1.58 25.72 -16.94
N ASP A 138 1.98 24.90 -15.98
CA ASP A 138 2.59 25.34 -14.72
C ASP A 138 4.13 25.38 -14.88
N PRO A 139 4.77 26.57 -14.79
CA PRO A 139 6.20 26.70 -15.00
C PRO A 139 7.06 25.87 -14.06
N ASP A 140 6.63 25.71 -12.80
CA ASP A 140 7.37 24.93 -11.80
C ASP A 140 7.31 23.43 -12.11
N TYR A 141 6.12 22.93 -12.53
CA TYR A 141 5.98 21.55 -12.98
C TYR A 141 6.74 21.30 -14.27
N SER A 142 6.58 22.19 -15.28
CA SER A 142 7.25 22.05 -16.56
C SER A 142 8.77 22.00 -16.42
N LYS A 143 9.34 22.89 -15.59
CA LYS A 143 10.76 22.89 -15.26
C LYS A 143 11.18 21.61 -14.55
N SER A 144 10.49 21.25 -13.46
CA SER A 144 10.85 20.07 -12.64
C SER A 144 10.74 18.79 -13.44
N TYR A 145 9.68 18.63 -14.25
CA TYR A 145 9.51 17.50 -15.14
C TYR A 145 10.62 17.45 -16.20
N GLY A 146 10.92 18.61 -16.83
CA GLY A 146 11.94 18.71 -17.88
C GLY A 146 13.32 18.27 -17.40
N GLU A 147 13.71 18.60 -16.16
CA GLU A 147 14.98 18.19 -15.56
C GLU A 147 15.11 16.69 -15.30
N ILE A 148 13.99 15.95 -15.21
CA ILE A 148 13.96 14.53 -14.85
C ILE A 148 13.68 13.65 -16.07
N PHE A 149 12.70 14.04 -16.90
CA PHE A 149 12.12 13.23 -17.94
C PHE A 149 12.30 13.79 -19.35
N GLY A 150 12.79 15.01 -19.48
CA GLY A 150 12.90 15.74 -20.75
C GLY A 150 11.74 16.70 -21.00
N THR A 151 11.86 17.50 -22.05
CA THR A 151 10.92 18.60 -22.36
C THR A 151 9.51 18.07 -22.65
N LEU A 152 8.52 18.70 -22.05
CA LEU A 152 7.11 18.44 -22.35
C LEU A 152 6.75 18.95 -23.76
N PRO A 153 5.86 18.28 -24.49
CA PRO A 153 5.33 18.81 -25.75
C PRO A 153 4.46 20.04 -25.51
N ASP A 154 4.35 20.91 -26.50
CA ASP A 154 3.34 21.96 -26.50
C ASP A 154 1.94 21.34 -26.58
N THR A 155 1.16 21.51 -25.52
CA THR A 155 -0.20 20.96 -25.37
C THR A 155 -1.30 21.99 -25.64
N THR A 156 -0.96 23.16 -26.16
CA THR A 156 -1.95 24.23 -26.50
C THR A 156 -2.79 23.87 -27.71
N ASP A 157 -2.29 23.01 -28.61
CA ASP A 157 -3.05 22.50 -29.74
C ASP A 157 -4.08 21.45 -29.28
N GLU A 158 -5.32 21.91 -29.08
CA GLU A 158 -6.44 21.06 -28.62
C GLU A 158 -6.88 20.03 -29.67
N SER A 159 -6.55 20.19 -30.94
CA SER A 159 -6.81 19.18 -31.97
C SER A 159 -5.95 17.93 -31.78
N ARG A 160 -4.75 18.10 -31.22
CA ARG A 160 -3.83 17.01 -30.83
C ARG A 160 -4.03 16.55 -29.41
N PHE A 161 -4.25 17.48 -28.49
CA PHE A 161 -4.36 17.25 -27.06
C PHE A 161 -5.68 17.81 -26.51
N PRO A 162 -6.81 17.09 -26.69
CA PRO A 162 -8.11 17.50 -26.17
C PRO A 162 -8.09 17.65 -24.64
N ASN A 163 -8.99 18.47 -24.09
CA ASN A 163 -8.99 18.78 -22.66
C ASN A 163 -9.32 17.58 -21.74
N ILE A 164 -10.07 16.60 -22.24
CA ILE A 164 -10.65 15.51 -21.43
C ILE A 164 -10.40 14.12 -22.02
N ALA A 165 -9.30 13.88 -22.70
CA ALA A 165 -9.06 12.59 -23.34
C ALA A 165 -8.35 11.60 -22.41
N ALA A 166 -8.90 10.39 -22.26
CA ALA A 166 -8.33 9.26 -21.56
C ALA A 166 -9.00 7.93 -21.99
N PRO A 167 -8.29 6.78 -21.93
CA PRO A 167 -8.84 5.46 -22.28
C PRO A 167 -9.68 4.85 -21.15
N ILE A 168 -10.57 5.66 -20.53
CA ILE A 168 -11.41 5.28 -19.41
C ILE A 168 -12.86 5.03 -19.86
N ASP A 169 -13.66 4.38 -19.00
CA ASP A 169 -15.07 4.09 -19.28
C ASP A 169 -15.98 5.28 -18.97
N VAL A 170 -15.62 6.44 -19.56
CA VAL A 170 -16.41 7.67 -19.58
C VAL A 170 -16.57 8.05 -21.05
N PRO A 171 -17.79 8.00 -21.61
CA PRO A 171 -18.02 8.07 -23.06
C PRO A 171 -17.33 9.24 -23.77
N LEU A 172 -17.43 10.46 -23.22
CA LEU A 172 -16.80 11.66 -23.82
C LEU A 172 -15.28 11.58 -23.81
N SER A 173 -14.69 11.13 -22.69
CA SER A 173 -13.23 11.00 -22.56
C SER A 173 -12.68 9.90 -23.48
N ARG A 174 -13.40 8.79 -23.58
CA ARG A 174 -13.06 7.69 -24.49
C ARG A 174 -13.13 8.14 -25.95
N ALA A 175 -14.20 8.78 -26.37
CA ALA A 175 -14.35 9.28 -27.75
C ALA A 175 -13.25 10.28 -28.12
N ALA A 176 -12.93 11.22 -27.23
CA ALA A 176 -11.84 12.16 -27.42
C ALA A 176 -10.48 11.46 -27.54
N TRP A 177 -10.23 10.43 -26.69
CA TRP A 177 -9.02 9.61 -26.74
C TRP A 177 -8.89 8.84 -28.04
N ASP A 178 -9.97 8.21 -28.49
CA ASP A 178 -9.97 7.40 -29.71
C ASP A 178 -9.79 8.24 -30.97
N ALA A 179 -10.21 9.50 -30.95
CA ALA A 179 -9.98 10.46 -32.02
C ALA A 179 -8.52 10.96 -32.10
N MET A 180 -7.72 10.85 -31.05
CA MET A 180 -6.31 11.27 -31.07
C MET A 180 -5.46 10.35 -31.96
N LYS A 181 -4.42 10.92 -32.59
CA LYS A 181 -3.41 10.14 -33.30
C LYS A 181 -2.67 9.22 -32.32
N THR A 182 -2.32 8.02 -32.78
CA THR A 182 -1.60 7.01 -31.97
C THR A 182 -0.28 7.57 -31.39
N ALA A 183 0.45 8.39 -32.14
CA ALA A 183 1.67 9.02 -31.68
C ALA A 183 1.41 9.96 -30.48
N ASP A 184 0.35 10.80 -30.54
CA ASP A 184 0.01 11.73 -29.47
C ASP A 184 -0.50 10.96 -28.22
N ARG A 185 -1.30 9.91 -28.41
CA ARG A 185 -1.71 9.00 -27.30
C ARG A 185 -0.51 8.38 -26.60
N LYS A 186 0.51 7.94 -27.35
CA LYS A 186 1.73 7.36 -26.78
C LYS A 186 2.54 8.39 -25.99
N ILE A 187 2.63 9.64 -26.49
CA ILE A 187 3.30 10.74 -25.78
C ILE A 187 2.60 11.01 -24.45
N VAL A 188 1.27 11.18 -24.47
CA VAL A 188 0.46 11.45 -23.27
C VAL A 188 0.54 10.30 -22.27
N SER A 189 0.47 9.04 -22.72
CA SER A 189 0.63 7.87 -21.84
C SER A 189 2.04 7.77 -21.24
N ARG A 190 3.09 8.18 -21.97
CA ARG A 190 4.45 8.26 -21.41
C ARG A 190 4.54 9.33 -20.31
N ILE A 191 3.96 10.51 -20.53
CA ILE A 191 3.92 11.57 -19.52
C ILE A 191 3.14 11.09 -18.28
N TYR A 192 2.00 10.44 -18.49
CA TYR A 192 1.19 9.85 -17.43
C TYR A 192 1.99 8.81 -16.62
N SER A 193 2.70 7.89 -17.28
CA SER A 193 3.57 6.94 -16.59
C SER A 193 4.66 7.62 -15.75
N ASN A 194 5.23 8.72 -16.25
CA ASN A 194 6.25 9.50 -15.55
C ASN A 194 5.70 10.21 -14.31
N ILE A 195 4.42 10.64 -14.32
CA ILE A 195 3.72 11.13 -13.11
C ILE A 195 3.72 10.05 -12.04
N GLY A 196 3.28 8.84 -12.37
CA GLY A 196 3.30 7.72 -11.43
C GLY A 196 4.70 7.39 -10.92
N LYS A 197 5.71 7.40 -11.80
CA LYS A 197 7.12 7.17 -11.44
C LYS A 197 7.66 8.22 -10.46
N ALA A 198 7.28 9.48 -10.61
CA ALA A 198 7.65 10.53 -9.67
C ALA A 198 6.94 10.37 -8.31
N ILE A 199 5.64 10.05 -8.31
CA ILE A 199 4.88 9.77 -7.07
C ILE A 199 5.49 8.59 -6.33
N ALA A 200 5.81 7.49 -7.03
CA ALA A 200 6.48 6.34 -6.45
C ALA A 200 7.84 6.69 -5.83
N ALA A 201 8.64 7.55 -6.47
CA ALA A 201 9.90 8.03 -5.90
C ALA A 201 9.70 8.77 -4.56
N TYR A 202 8.59 9.48 -4.39
CA TYR A 202 8.20 10.07 -3.12
C TYR A 202 7.76 9.02 -2.09
N GLU A 203 6.86 8.12 -2.47
CA GLU A 203 6.31 7.10 -1.58
C GLU A 203 7.40 6.13 -1.06
N ARG A 204 8.46 5.89 -1.82
CA ARG A 204 9.62 5.09 -1.40
C ARG A 204 10.34 5.67 -0.17
N LEU A 205 10.15 6.96 0.12
CA LEU A 205 10.73 7.62 1.30
C LEU A 205 9.88 7.44 2.57
N ILE A 206 8.67 6.88 2.47
CA ILE A 206 7.75 6.70 3.59
C ILE A 206 8.01 5.34 4.24
N ILE A 207 9.03 5.27 5.07
CA ILE A 207 9.51 4.04 5.70
C ILE A 207 9.14 4.02 7.18
N PRO A 208 8.67 2.90 7.74
CA PRO A 208 8.42 2.78 9.17
C PRO A 208 9.74 2.77 9.95
N GLY A 209 9.80 3.54 11.03
CA GLY A 209 10.89 3.50 11.99
C GLY A 209 10.63 2.51 13.13
N PRO A 210 11.57 2.40 14.09
CA PRO A 210 11.46 1.46 15.20
C PRO A 210 10.29 1.83 16.11
N SER A 211 9.47 0.84 16.42
CA SER A 211 8.38 0.91 17.38
C SER A 211 8.84 0.50 18.78
N ARG A 212 7.95 0.56 19.77
CA ARG A 212 8.23 0.06 21.12
C ARG A 212 8.52 -1.45 21.12
N PHE A 213 7.85 -2.22 20.26
CA PHE A 213 8.15 -3.62 20.01
C PHE A 213 9.61 -3.83 19.56
N ASP A 214 10.09 -3.01 18.64
CA ASP A 214 11.46 -3.13 18.12
C ASP A 214 12.51 -2.87 19.22
N GLY A 215 12.29 -1.87 20.05
CA GLY A 215 13.15 -1.62 21.21
C GLY A 215 13.15 -2.78 22.21
N TYR A 216 11.99 -3.44 22.43
CA TYR A 216 11.89 -4.63 23.26
C TYR A 216 12.67 -5.80 22.66
N VAL A 217 12.52 -6.08 21.37
CA VAL A 217 13.26 -7.15 20.68
C VAL A 217 14.76 -6.90 20.75
N GLU A 218 15.21 -5.70 20.50
CA GLU A 218 16.62 -5.31 20.61
C GLU A 218 17.17 -5.61 22.02
N ALA A 219 16.43 -5.24 23.08
CA ALA A 219 16.78 -5.54 24.46
C ALA A 219 16.82 -7.06 24.75
N VAL A 220 15.89 -7.85 24.15
CA VAL A 220 15.91 -9.33 24.24
C VAL A 220 17.16 -9.89 23.58
N LEU A 221 17.51 -9.43 22.40
CA LEU A 221 18.66 -9.91 21.63
C LEU A 221 19.99 -9.59 22.34
N ASN A 222 20.06 -8.45 23.01
CA ASN A 222 21.24 -7.96 23.76
C ASN A 222 21.27 -8.50 25.21
N GLY A 223 20.23 -9.17 25.71
CA GLY A 223 20.15 -9.68 27.07
C GLY A 223 19.90 -8.62 28.13
N ASP A 224 19.44 -7.39 27.75
CA ASP A 224 19.17 -6.28 28.66
C ASP A 224 17.79 -6.42 29.32
N GLN A 225 17.74 -7.12 30.43
CA GLN A 225 16.49 -7.34 31.18
C GLN A 225 15.87 -6.07 31.78
N ALA A 226 16.70 -5.06 32.11
CA ALA A 226 16.18 -3.82 32.67
C ALA A 226 15.40 -3.02 31.61
N VAL A 227 15.93 -2.96 30.38
CA VAL A 227 15.24 -2.33 29.26
C VAL A 227 13.99 -3.12 28.85
N GLN A 228 14.04 -4.45 28.81
CA GLN A 228 12.87 -5.29 28.53
C GLN A 228 11.71 -4.95 29.46
N LYS A 229 11.92 -4.94 30.79
CA LYS A 229 10.90 -4.64 31.80
C LYS A 229 10.37 -3.21 31.73
N ARG A 230 11.18 -2.25 31.25
CA ARG A 230 10.73 -0.88 31.05
C ARG A 230 9.85 -0.72 29.81
N LEU A 231 10.12 -1.48 28.75
CA LEU A 231 9.45 -1.36 27.47
C LEU A 231 8.15 -2.17 27.40
N PHE A 232 8.12 -3.37 27.97
CA PHE A 232 6.94 -4.24 27.91
C PHE A 232 6.49 -4.65 29.33
N ASN A 233 5.18 -4.67 29.53
CA ASN A 233 4.53 -5.30 30.68
C ASN A 233 4.16 -6.75 30.39
N ASP A 234 3.70 -7.49 31.42
CA ASP A 234 3.38 -8.91 31.32
C ASP A 234 2.27 -9.25 30.34
N ASP A 235 1.31 -8.36 30.15
CA ASP A 235 0.24 -8.56 29.17
C ASP A 235 0.74 -8.41 27.72
N GLU A 236 1.64 -7.45 27.47
CA GLU A 236 2.25 -7.25 26.16
C GLU A 236 3.19 -8.38 25.80
N ILE A 237 3.96 -8.87 26.80
CA ILE A 237 4.80 -10.08 26.64
C ILE A 237 3.93 -11.30 26.34
N GLY A 238 2.86 -11.51 27.10
CA GLY A 238 1.90 -12.58 26.87
C GLY A 238 1.25 -12.49 25.49
N GLY A 239 0.90 -11.29 25.05
CA GLY A 239 0.37 -11.03 23.70
C GLY A 239 1.37 -11.36 22.58
N LEU A 240 2.64 -10.98 22.75
CA LEU A 240 3.73 -11.35 21.83
C LEU A 240 3.93 -12.86 21.78
N SER A 241 3.91 -13.54 22.93
CA SER A 241 4.01 -15.00 22.99
C SER A 241 2.83 -15.67 22.25
N LEU A 242 1.62 -15.14 22.37
CA LEU A 242 0.46 -15.61 21.60
C LEU A 242 0.64 -15.36 20.10
N PHE A 243 1.14 -14.20 19.70
CA PHE A 243 1.33 -13.82 18.29
C PHE A 243 2.30 -14.77 17.58
N ILE A 244 3.44 -15.11 18.20
CA ILE A 244 4.45 -16.00 17.61
C ILE A 244 4.15 -17.49 17.85
N GLY A 245 3.24 -17.83 18.78
CA GLY A 245 2.91 -19.19 19.17
C GLY A 245 1.45 -19.56 18.84
N LYS A 246 0.62 -19.74 19.88
CA LYS A 246 -0.76 -20.26 19.79
C LYS A 246 -1.66 -19.50 18.80
N GLY A 247 -1.46 -18.19 18.63
CA GLY A 247 -2.23 -17.36 17.71
C GLY A 247 -1.88 -17.57 16.24
N ASN A 248 -0.72 -18.17 15.96
CA ASN A 248 -0.25 -18.50 14.60
C ASN A 248 -0.20 -17.32 13.61
N CYS A 249 -0.08 -16.08 14.13
CA CYS A 249 -0.18 -14.86 13.32
C CYS A 249 1.02 -14.71 12.37
N THR A 250 2.17 -15.25 12.74
CA THR A 250 3.41 -15.20 11.95
C THR A 250 3.39 -16.03 10.68
N GLN A 251 2.37 -16.86 10.44
CA GLN A 251 2.19 -17.51 9.15
C GLN A 251 1.98 -16.50 8.01
N CYS A 252 1.24 -15.43 8.28
CA CYS A 252 0.96 -14.37 7.31
C CYS A 252 1.68 -13.06 7.66
N HIS A 253 1.79 -12.74 8.97
CA HIS A 253 2.40 -11.50 9.47
C HIS A 253 3.83 -11.76 9.94
N ASN A 254 4.72 -12.13 9.02
CA ASN A 254 6.14 -12.40 9.27
C ASN A 254 7.04 -11.32 8.66
N GLY A 255 8.35 -11.46 8.89
CA GLY A 255 9.34 -10.51 8.42
C GLY A 255 9.28 -9.14 9.11
N PRO A 256 10.23 -8.24 8.85
CA PRO A 256 10.37 -6.97 9.55
C PRO A 256 9.19 -6.02 9.38
N LEU A 257 8.43 -6.15 8.30
CA LEU A 257 7.22 -5.37 8.04
C LEU A 257 5.93 -6.07 8.51
N LEU A 258 6.05 -7.23 9.17
CA LEU A 258 4.90 -7.99 9.68
C LEU A 258 3.86 -8.28 8.59
N THR A 259 4.35 -8.69 7.43
CA THR A 259 3.56 -9.13 6.27
C THR A 259 4.39 -10.04 5.38
N ASN A 260 3.80 -11.09 4.84
CA ASN A 260 4.39 -11.90 3.78
C ASN A 260 4.08 -11.36 2.37
N ASN A 261 3.28 -10.29 2.27
CA ASN A 261 2.75 -9.73 1.02
C ASN A 261 1.99 -10.73 0.14
N ASP A 262 1.63 -11.89 0.66
CA ASP A 262 0.86 -12.90 -0.06
C ASP A 262 -0.65 -12.70 0.13
N PHE A 263 -1.44 -13.49 -0.56
CA PHE A 263 -2.89 -13.35 -0.64
C PHE A 263 -3.58 -14.48 0.11
N HIS A 264 -4.43 -14.13 1.08
CA HIS A 264 -5.11 -15.07 1.95
C HIS A 264 -6.61 -14.77 2.03
N ASN A 265 -7.42 -15.83 2.07
CA ASN A 265 -8.83 -15.71 2.34
C ASN A 265 -9.08 -15.97 3.84
N THR A 266 -9.42 -14.90 4.56
CA THR A 266 -9.70 -14.96 6.01
C THR A 266 -11.18 -15.23 6.35
N GLY A 267 -12.03 -15.48 5.35
CA GLY A 267 -13.46 -15.70 5.57
C GLY A 267 -14.25 -14.43 5.88
N LEU A 268 -13.67 -13.26 5.62
CA LEU A 268 -14.34 -11.99 5.86
C LEU A 268 -15.56 -11.84 4.96
N THR A 269 -16.70 -11.47 5.57
CA THR A 269 -17.91 -11.20 4.79
C THR A 269 -17.81 -9.85 4.10
N PRO A 270 -17.96 -9.79 2.77
CA PRO A 270 -18.00 -8.53 2.04
C PRO A 270 -19.15 -7.63 2.52
N ARG A 271 -18.95 -6.32 2.48
CA ARG A 271 -20.03 -5.33 2.73
C ARG A 271 -20.99 -5.22 1.55
N THR A 272 -20.48 -5.50 0.34
CA THR A 272 -21.23 -5.36 -0.92
C THR A 272 -21.04 -6.60 -1.78
N ASP A 273 -21.97 -6.85 -2.71
CA ASP A 273 -21.85 -7.88 -3.74
C ASP A 273 -21.05 -7.40 -4.96
N ALA A 274 -20.14 -6.44 -4.77
CA ALA A 274 -19.34 -5.88 -5.85
C ALA A 274 -18.49 -6.95 -6.55
N PRO A 275 -18.34 -6.90 -7.89
CA PRO A 275 -17.60 -7.90 -8.68
C PRO A 275 -16.14 -8.08 -8.23
N GLY A 276 -15.52 -7.07 -7.60
CA GLY A 276 -14.16 -7.12 -7.07
C GLY A 276 -13.97 -7.99 -5.81
N ASN A 277 -15.04 -8.55 -5.24
CA ASN A 277 -14.97 -9.34 -4.01
C ASN A 277 -14.37 -10.74 -4.19
N VAL A 278 -14.09 -11.14 -5.44
CA VAL A 278 -13.28 -12.34 -5.73
C VAL A 278 -11.76 -12.14 -5.49
N GLY A 279 -11.34 -10.98 -5.05
CA GLY A 279 -9.97 -10.70 -4.59
C GLY A 279 -8.90 -10.95 -5.65
N ARG A 280 -7.84 -11.69 -5.28
CA ARG A 280 -6.69 -11.98 -6.14
C ARG A 280 -7.07 -12.61 -7.48
N ALA A 281 -8.13 -13.40 -7.53
CA ALA A 281 -8.60 -14.01 -8.78
C ALA A 281 -8.99 -13.00 -9.88
N ALA A 282 -9.46 -11.81 -9.47
CA ALA A 282 -9.69 -10.70 -10.40
C ALA A 282 -8.40 -9.85 -10.56
N GLY A 283 -7.69 -9.60 -9.45
CA GLY A 283 -6.50 -8.76 -9.43
C GLY A 283 -5.41 -9.23 -10.39
N ILE A 284 -5.11 -10.54 -10.41
CA ILE A 284 -4.06 -11.08 -11.31
C ILE A 284 -4.42 -10.94 -12.79
N LYS A 285 -5.70 -11.05 -13.14
CA LYS A 285 -6.17 -10.84 -14.52
C LYS A 285 -6.06 -9.38 -14.92
N SER A 286 -6.31 -8.46 -13.98
CA SER A 286 -6.22 -7.02 -14.20
C SER A 286 -4.77 -6.58 -14.42
N VAL A 287 -3.84 -6.96 -13.52
CA VAL A 287 -2.43 -6.55 -13.65
C VAL A 287 -1.77 -7.09 -14.92
N ARG A 288 -2.12 -8.29 -15.36
CA ARG A 288 -1.57 -8.86 -16.61
C ARG A 288 -2.02 -8.16 -17.88
N LYS A 289 -3.16 -7.48 -17.85
CA LYS A 289 -3.71 -6.70 -18.97
C LYS A 289 -3.32 -5.22 -18.91
N ASP A 290 -2.72 -4.78 -17.83
CA ASP A 290 -2.38 -3.39 -17.61
C ASP A 290 -1.20 -2.98 -18.49
N GLU A 291 -1.34 -1.90 -19.26
CA GLU A 291 -0.25 -1.35 -20.08
C GLU A 291 0.91 -0.76 -19.26
N PHE A 292 0.68 -0.50 -17.95
CA PHE A 292 1.65 0.06 -17.01
C PHE A 292 2.25 -0.99 -16.07
N ASN A 293 2.11 -2.28 -16.33
CA ASN A 293 2.79 -3.31 -15.53
C ASN A 293 4.29 -3.41 -15.89
N CYS A 294 5.03 -4.21 -15.13
CA CYS A 294 6.48 -4.40 -15.30
C CYS A 294 6.87 -4.82 -16.74
N LEU A 295 6.04 -5.59 -17.41
CA LEU A 295 6.25 -6.05 -18.80
C LEU A 295 5.72 -5.07 -19.86
N GLY A 296 5.07 -3.98 -19.43
CA GLY A 296 4.45 -3.01 -20.33
C GLY A 296 5.46 -2.04 -20.96
N GLN A 297 5.09 -1.45 -22.09
CA GLN A 297 5.95 -0.55 -22.88
C GLN A 297 6.39 0.74 -22.15
N PHE A 298 5.79 1.05 -21.00
CA PHE A 298 6.12 2.21 -20.17
C PHE A 298 7.02 1.89 -18.98
N SER A 299 7.26 0.60 -18.71
CA SER A 299 8.27 0.13 -17.76
C SER A 299 9.68 0.48 -18.25
N ASP A 300 10.60 0.70 -17.30
CA ASP A 300 12.04 0.84 -17.60
C ASP A 300 12.77 -0.51 -17.44
N ALA A 301 12.06 -1.57 -16.99
CA ALA A 301 12.61 -2.88 -16.74
C ALA A 301 12.85 -3.65 -18.06
N GLU A 302 13.90 -4.48 -18.06
CA GLU A 302 13.99 -5.58 -18.99
C GLU A 302 13.09 -6.73 -18.53
N ASP A 303 12.54 -7.48 -19.49
CA ASP A 303 11.62 -8.59 -19.20
C ASP A 303 12.16 -9.62 -18.20
N ALA A 304 13.48 -9.83 -18.18
CA ALA A 304 14.11 -10.82 -17.30
C ALA A 304 13.88 -10.56 -15.81
N VAL A 305 13.73 -9.27 -15.40
CA VAL A 305 13.60 -8.89 -13.99
C VAL A 305 12.14 -8.80 -13.51
N CYS A 306 11.15 -9.01 -14.38
CA CYS A 306 9.73 -9.00 -14.04
C CYS A 306 9.22 -10.37 -13.54
N GLY A 307 10.04 -11.08 -12.74
CA GLY A 307 9.75 -12.44 -12.29
C GLY A 307 8.43 -12.56 -11.52
N GLU A 308 8.15 -11.64 -10.61
CA GLU A 308 6.91 -11.64 -9.82
C GLU A 308 5.66 -11.71 -10.71
N LEU A 309 5.60 -10.92 -11.77
CA LEU A 309 4.46 -10.92 -12.68
C LEU A 309 4.46 -12.14 -13.61
N LYS A 310 5.63 -12.56 -14.09
CA LYS A 310 5.77 -13.71 -15.02
C LYS A 310 5.36 -15.02 -14.38
N PHE A 311 5.78 -15.26 -13.14
CA PHE A 311 5.57 -16.52 -12.43
C PHE A 311 4.38 -16.48 -11.48
N ALA A 312 3.66 -15.34 -11.40
CA ALA A 312 2.47 -15.23 -10.58
C ALA A 312 1.41 -16.26 -10.99
N LYS A 313 0.86 -16.94 -9.98
CA LYS A 313 -0.24 -17.89 -10.19
C LYS A 313 -1.48 -17.17 -10.73
N VAL A 314 -2.01 -17.63 -11.85
CA VAL A 314 -3.10 -16.95 -12.58
C VAL A 314 -4.47 -17.55 -12.38
N SER A 315 -4.55 -18.76 -11.82
CA SER A 315 -5.79 -19.48 -11.54
C SER A 315 -5.62 -20.43 -10.36
N GLY A 316 -6.72 -20.71 -9.66
CA GLY A 316 -6.77 -21.60 -8.52
C GLY A 316 -7.84 -21.16 -7.55
N ILE A 317 -8.40 -22.11 -6.78
CA ILE A 317 -9.46 -21.85 -5.81
C ILE A 317 -8.97 -20.95 -4.66
N GLU A 318 -7.69 -21.04 -4.31
CA GLU A 318 -7.04 -20.25 -3.27
C GLU A 318 -6.96 -18.76 -3.60
N LEU A 319 -7.07 -18.37 -4.88
CA LEU A 319 -7.11 -16.96 -5.29
C LEU A 319 -8.49 -16.33 -5.08
N ILE A 320 -9.53 -17.16 -4.91
CA ILE A 320 -10.91 -16.68 -4.83
C ILE A 320 -11.19 -16.14 -3.43
N GLY A 321 -11.55 -14.86 -3.34
CA GLY A 321 -11.83 -14.18 -2.07
C GLY A 321 -10.58 -13.92 -1.22
N SER A 322 -9.37 -14.10 -1.80
CA SER A 322 -8.11 -13.80 -1.11
C SER A 322 -7.66 -12.36 -1.36
N PHE A 323 -7.11 -11.75 -0.31
CA PHE A 323 -6.62 -10.38 -0.31
C PHE A 323 -5.22 -10.34 0.28
N LYS A 324 -4.45 -9.32 -0.12
CA LYS A 324 -3.05 -9.17 0.30
C LYS A 324 -2.96 -8.92 1.80
N THR A 325 -2.06 -9.65 2.46
CA THR A 325 -1.72 -9.42 3.86
C THR A 325 -1.16 -8.00 4.03
N PRO A 326 -1.82 -7.12 4.82
CA PRO A 326 -1.28 -5.79 5.08
C PRO A 326 -0.13 -5.85 6.09
N THR A 327 0.75 -4.85 6.08
CA THR A 327 1.67 -4.63 7.19
C THR A 327 0.90 -4.39 8.50
N LEU A 328 1.46 -4.83 9.63
CA LEU A 328 0.96 -4.46 10.95
C LEU A 328 1.74 -3.27 11.56
N ARG A 329 2.72 -2.72 10.84
CA ARG A 329 3.40 -1.50 11.29
C ARG A 329 2.43 -0.33 11.29
N ASN A 330 2.42 0.44 12.37
CA ASN A 330 1.57 1.61 12.56
C ASN A 330 0.05 1.31 12.50
N LEU A 331 -0.36 0.07 12.79
CA LEU A 331 -1.77 -0.33 12.66
C LEU A 331 -2.72 0.42 13.62
N GLY A 332 -2.23 0.92 14.74
CA GLY A 332 -3.07 1.71 15.68
C GLY A 332 -3.60 3.01 15.10
N LYS A 333 -3.02 3.48 13.98
CA LYS A 333 -3.41 4.71 13.28
C LYS A 333 -4.33 4.48 12.08
N THR A 334 -4.55 3.22 11.67
CA THR A 334 -5.18 2.90 10.37
C THR A 334 -6.55 2.24 10.50
N ALA A 335 -7.21 2.42 11.66
CA ALA A 335 -8.60 1.98 11.81
C ALA A 335 -9.52 2.76 10.82
N PRO A 336 -10.64 2.13 10.38
CA PRO A 336 -11.09 0.77 10.63
C PRO A 336 -10.31 -0.26 9.79
N TYR A 337 -10.41 -1.52 10.20
CA TYR A 337 -9.57 -2.60 9.67
C TYR A 337 -10.27 -3.43 8.60
N MET A 338 -9.48 -4.24 7.87
CA MET A 338 -9.84 -5.09 6.75
C MET A 338 -10.07 -4.29 5.45
N HIS A 339 -10.17 -5.02 4.32
CA HIS A 339 -10.15 -4.42 2.99
C HIS A 339 -11.38 -3.54 2.62
N GLU A 340 -12.44 -3.60 3.41
CA GLU A 340 -13.62 -2.72 3.33
C GLU A 340 -13.90 -2.04 4.68
N GLY A 341 -12.93 -1.99 5.60
CA GLY A 341 -13.09 -1.39 6.92
C GLY A 341 -14.21 -2.04 7.75
N GLN A 342 -14.37 -3.37 7.63
CA GLN A 342 -15.48 -4.10 8.26
C GLN A 342 -15.42 -4.10 9.78
N LEU A 343 -14.23 -3.99 10.36
CA LEU A 343 -13.97 -4.07 11.78
C LEU A 343 -13.42 -2.76 12.31
N SER A 344 -14.10 -2.15 13.27
CA SER A 344 -13.80 -0.80 13.73
C SER A 344 -12.67 -0.73 14.77
N THR A 345 -12.36 -1.84 15.45
CA THR A 345 -11.37 -1.88 16.55
C THR A 345 -10.45 -3.08 16.44
N LEU A 346 -9.26 -3.01 17.05
CA LEU A 346 -8.36 -4.16 17.15
C LEU A 346 -8.97 -5.30 17.96
N SER A 347 -9.76 -4.99 18.99
CA SER A 347 -10.52 -5.99 19.74
C SER A 347 -11.42 -6.81 18.81
N ALA A 348 -12.16 -6.14 17.92
CA ALA A 348 -13.00 -6.81 16.92
C ALA A 348 -12.17 -7.67 15.94
N VAL A 349 -10.96 -7.21 15.58
CA VAL A 349 -10.03 -7.97 14.71
C VAL A 349 -9.55 -9.26 15.39
N VAL A 350 -9.04 -9.18 16.62
CA VAL A 350 -8.55 -10.39 17.30
C VAL A 350 -9.67 -11.37 17.61
N GLU A 351 -10.88 -10.87 17.93
CA GLU A 351 -12.08 -11.71 18.10
C GLU A 351 -12.50 -12.38 16.79
N PHE A 352 -12.42 -11.67 15.67
CA PHE A 352 -12.70 -12.24 14.34
C PHE A 352 -11.76 -13.43 14.04
N TYR A 353 -10.44 -13.27 14.23
CA TYR A 353 -9.47 -14.35 14.04
C TYR A 353 -9.68 -15.50 15.04
N ASN A 354 -10.08 -15.21 16.28
CA ASN A 354 -10.40 -16.24 17.27
C ASN A 354 -11.57 -17.13 16.84
N ARG A 355 -12.60 -16.54 16.21
CA ARG A 355 -13.78 -17.29 15.72
C ARG A 355 -13.55 -17.98 14.41
N ALA A 356 -12.68 -17.45 13.54
CA ALA A 356 -12.36 -17.96 12.21
C ALA A 356 -13.63 -18.33 11.40
N PRO A 357 -14.43 -17.36 10.98
CA PRO A 357 -15.70 -17.64 10.30
C PRO A 357 -15.46 -18.34 8.95
N LYS A 358 -16.46 -19.10 8.50
CA LYS A 358 -16.45 -19.68 7.16
C LYS A 358 -16.55 -18.60 6.10
N ALA A 359 -15.79 -18.74 5.01
CA ALA A 359 -15.85 -17.84 3.89
C ALA A 359 -17.21 -17.97 3.14
N LYS A 360 -17.79 -16.83 2.77
CA LYS A 360 -18.92 -16.79 1.82
C LYS A 360 -18.46 -16.91 0.35
N ILE A 361 -17.23 -16.44 0.08
CA ILE A 361 -16.62 -16.47 -1.25
C ILE A 361 -15.27 -17.19 -1.11
N GLY A 362 -15.05 -18.24 -1.90
CA GLY A 362 -13.84 -19.07 -1.83
C GLY A 362 -13.79 -19.93 -0.57
N HIS A 363 -12.58 -20.14 -0.03
CA HIS A 363 -12.33 -20.98 1.13
C HIS A 363 -11.46 -20.22 2.15
N SER A 364 -11.90 -20.16 3.41
CA SER A 364 -11.10 -19.55 4.48
C SER A 364 -9.96 -20.48 4.92
N GLU A 365 -8.78 -19.91 5.05
CA GLU A 365 -7.58 -20.61 5.58
C GLU A 365 -7.54 -20.63 7.11
N LEU A 366 -8.38 -19.83 7.77
CA LEU A 366 -8.38 -19.68 9.21
C LEU A 366 -9.00 -20.88 9.93
N LYS A 367 -8.48 -21.15 11.13
CA LYS A 367 -9.03 -22.11 12.09
C LYS A 367 -9.28 -21.38 13.42
N PRO A 368 -10.34 -21.72 14.18
CA PRO A 368 -10.61 -21.13 15.48
C PRO A 368 -9.41 -21.27 16.43
N LEU A 369 -8.92 -20.14 16.97
CA LEU A 369 -7.72 -20.09 17.82
C LEU A 369 -8.02 -20.57 19.25
N ARG A 370 -9.27 -20.52 19.69
CA ARG A 370 -9.72 -20.90 21.05
C ARG A 370 -8.99 -20.12 22.14
N LEU A 371 -8.77 -18.82 21.91
CA LEU A 371 -8.18 -17.94 22.89
C LEU A 371 -9.25 -17.55 23.94
N THR A 372 -8.81 -17.47 25.19
CA THR A 372 -9.62 -16.94 26.29
C THR A 372 -9.75 -15.42 26.20
N LYS A 373 -10.69 -14.83 26.93
CA LYS A 373 -10.87 -13.36 26.97
C LYS A 373 -9.58 -12.64 27.38
N THR A 374 -8.85 -13.18 28.36
CA THR A 374 -7.56 -12.61 28.79
C THR A 374 -6.51 -12.67 27.69
N GLU A 375 -6.42 -13.79 26.96
CA GLU A 375 -5.48 -13.94 25.85
C GLU A 375 -5.81 -12.98 24.71
N LEU A 376 -7.08 -12.72 24.39
CA LEU A 376 -7.50 -11.74 23.39
C LEU A 376 -7.06 -10.32 23.78
N VAL A 377 -7.25 -9.92 25.03
CA VAL A 377 -6.81 -8.62 25.56
C VAL A 377 -5.28 -8.49 25.48
N ARG A 378 -4.54 -9.54 25.83
CA ARG A 378 -3.07 -9.56 25.73
C ARG A 378 -2.60 -9.39 24.28
N LEU A 379 -3.21 -10.11 23.35
CA LEU A 379 -2.88 -10.01 21.92
C LEU A 379 -3.15 -8.58 21.39
N GLU A 380 -4.29 -7.99 21.74
CA GLU A 380 -4.59 -6.59 21.38
C GLU A 380 -3.55 -5.62 21.94
N ARG A 381 -3.18 -5.75 23.23
CA ARG A 381 -2.16 -4.90 23.86
C ARG A 381 -0.80 -5.02 23.16
N PHE A 382 -0.40 -6.22 22.78
CA PHE A 382 0.80 -6.40 21.97
C PHE A 382 0.70 -5.66 20.64
N LEU A 383 -0.39 -5.81 19.89
CA LEU A 383 -0.58 -5.14 18.60
C LEU A 383 -0.44 -3.62 18.69
N MET A 384 -0.85 -3.01 19.81
CA MET A 384 -0.68 -1.57 20.07
C MET A 384 0.78 -1.15 20.28
N THR A 385 1.72 -2.06 20.41
CA THR A 385 3.16 -1.76 20.54
C THR A 385 3.86 -1.58 19.19
N LEU A 386 3.16 -1.83 18.08
CA LEU A 386 3.71 -1.84 16.71
C LEU A 386 3.74 -0.48 16.03
N ASP A 387 3.23 0.56 16.69
CA ASP A 387 3.28 1.92 16.19
C ASP A 387 4.65 2.55 16.44
N GLY A 388 5.22 3.14 15.40
CA GLY A 388 6.52 3.83 15.43
C GLY A 388 6.52 5.12 14.60
N PRO A 389 7.61 5.88 14.69
CA PRO A 389 7.81 7.06 13.85
C PRO A 389 8.07 6.66 12.39
N LEU A 390 8.02 7.64 11.49
CA LEU A 390 8.54 7.50 10.13
C LEU A 390 9.99 8.00 10.07
N ILE A 391 10.84 7.34 9.30
CA ILE A 391 12.26 7.68 9.16
C ILE A 391 12.60 8.44 7.87
N GLY A 392 11.61 8.82 7.07
CA GLY A 392 11.80 9.62 5.86
C GLY A 392 12.14 11.09 6.13
N PRO A 393 12.48 11.85 5.08
CA PRO A 393 12.74 13.28 5.20
C PRO A 393 11.53 14.04 5.74
N GLN A 394 11.63 14.64 6.91
CA GLN A 394 10.49 15.28 7.61
C GLN A 394 9.81 16.36 6.76
N ALA A 395 10.58 17.11 5.95
CA ALA A 395 10.03 18.12 5.04
C ALA A 395 9.06 17.56 3.96
N LEU A 396 9.14 16.26 3.69
CA LEU A 396 8.31 15.57 2.71
C LEU A 396 7.14 14.79 3.35
N MET A 397 7.04 14.79 4.70
CA MET A 397 5.96 14.12 5.42
C MET A 397 4.72 15.01 5.64
N SER A 398 4.71 16.22 5.10
CA SER A 398 3.63 17.21 5.17
C SER A 398 3.43 17.86 3.81
N PRO A 399 2.29 18.55 3.57
CA PRO A 399 2.06 19.27 2.31
C PRO A 399 3.22 20.21 1.96
N PRO A 400 3.55 20.37 0.67
CA PRO A 400 4.56 21.33 0.22
C PRO A 400 4.13 22.75 0.64
N ARG A 401 5.14 23.56 1.04
CA ARG A 401 4.95 24.97 1.41
C ARG A 401 4.87 25.85 0.18
#